data_717cb3bf64f3f129891c5b6b600f31f4
#
_entry.id   717cb3bf64f3f129891c5b6b600f31f4
#
_cell.length_a   1.000
_cell.length_b   1.000
_cell.length_c   1.000
_cell.angle_alpha   90.00
_cell.angle_beta   90.00
_cell.angle_gamma   90.00
#
_symmetry.space_group_name_H-M   'P 1'
#
loop_
_entity.id
_entity.type
_entity.pdbx_description
1 polymer ?
#
loop_
_entity_poly.entity_id
_entity_poly.type
_entity_poly.pdbx_seq_one_letter_code
_entity_poly.pdbx_strand_id
1 'polypeptide(L)'
;SFQGFKSKYGPWALVTGAAWGMGTEFARQIGALGLKLVLVDIKASELAQVAEEVRKSSGVEVKTVVTDLSRLDFMETLRRETEGIEVGLLVSNAAYPPVGLFFEQSLEDKLRMIEVNCRAPLILVHEFGATMLARKRGGIIMMSSGSATQGVAYVASYAATKAYNLILAESLWDELRGSGVDVLAVMPGATRTTGFELSKPHLERSTLAPLNEPKPTVAEALKMLGRTPSWIPGRRNRWTLTLAQRLLPRKQMIKLVGSNMRQWYGK
;
A
#
# COMPACT_ATOMS: atom_id res chain seq x y z
N SER A 1 11.88 -4.12 19.21
CA SER A 1 11.76 -5.53 19.60
C SER A 1 10.43 -6.09 19.13
N PHE A 2 10.34 -7.38 18.95
CA PHE A 2 9.15 -8.15 18.56
C PHE A 2 7.97 -7.88 19.52
N GLN A 3 8.20 -7.96 20.82
CA GLN A 3 7.18 -7.66 21.86
C GLN A 3 6.71 -6.21 21.78
N GLY A 4 7.59 -5.24 21.54
CA GLY A 4 7.22 -3.83 21.43
C GLY A 4 6.30 -3.55 20.24
N PHE A 5 6.51 -4.22 19.09
CA PHE A 5 5.62 -4.07 17.94
C PHE A 5 4.22 -4.64 18.23
N LYS A 6 4.15 -5.85 18.78
CA LYS A 6 2.88 -6.50 19.15
C LYS A 6 2.11 -5.72 20.21
N SER A 7 2.77 -5.21 21.25
CA SER A 7 2.11 -4.41 22.28
C SER A 7 1.55 -3.09 21.76
N LYS A 8 2.23 -2.48 20.79
CA LYS A 8 1.84 -1.20 20.20
C LYS A 8 0.74 -1.33 19.14
N TYR A 9 0.83 -2.33 18.28
CA TYR A 9 0.01 -2.47 17.07
C TYR A 9 -0.89 -3.71 17.05
N GLY A 10 -0.83 -4.57 18.07
CA GLY A 10 -1.72 -5.72 18.18
C GLY A 10 -3.07 -5.37 18.83
N PRO A 11 -3.96 -6.38 19.05
CA PRO A 11 -3.74 -7.80 18.76
C PRO A 11 -3.92 -8.21 17.30
N TRP A 12 -4.68 -7.47 16.49
CA TRP A 12 -4.99 -7.78 15.08
C TRP A 12 -4.43 -6.74 14.13
N ALA A 13 -4.01 -7.20 12.98
CA ALA A 13 -3.74 -6.35 11.82
C ALA A 13 -4.72 -6.66 10.70
N LEU A 14 -5.21 -5.62 10.02
CA LEU A 14 -6.02 -5.74 8.83
C LEU A 14 -5.18 -5.34 7.62
N VAL A 15 -5.09 -6.22 6.62
CA VAL A 15 -4.32 -6.00 5.39
C VAL A 15 -5.25 -6.12 4.19
N THR A 16 -5.38 -5.05 3.40
CA THR A 16 -6.13 -5.06 2.13
C THR A 16 -5.22 -5.40 0.95
N GLY A 17 -5.78 -6.05 -0.08
CA GLY A 17 -4.99 -6.53 -1.22
C GLY A 17 -4.01 -7.62 -0.80
N ALA A 18 -4.44 -8.52 0.11
CA ALA A 18 -3.58 -9.48 0.76
C ALA A 18 -3.29 -10.74 -0.07
N ALA A 19 -4.03 -10.96 -1.16
CA ALA A 19 -3.88 -12.17 -1.98
C ALA A 19 -2.61 -12.18 -2.83
N TRP A 20 -2.02 -11.02 -3.14
CA TRP A 20 -0.88 -10.90 -4.04
C TRP A 20 0.17 -9.89 -3.57
N GLY A 21 1.41 -10.10 -4.02
CA GLY A 21 2.48 -9.12 -3.98
C GLY A 21 2.83 -8.61 -2.59
N MET A 22 2.84 -7.30 -2.40
CA MET A 22 3.21 -6.70 -1.12
C MET A 22 2.20 -7.00 -0.01
N GLY A 23 0.91 -7.13 -0.34
CA GLY A 23 -0.13 -7.50 0.64
C GLY A 23 0.12 -8.88 1.26
N THR A 24 0.46 -9.87 0.44
CA THR A 24 0.88 -11.20 0.89
C THR A 24 2.11 -11.12 1.78
N GLU A 25 3.10 -10.33 1.40
CA GLU A 25 4.32 -10.17 2.18
C GLU A 25 4.09 -9.44 3.51
N PHE A 26 3.20 -8.44 3.54
CA PHE A 26 2.73 -7.85 4.80
C PHE A 26 2.09 -8.91 5.72
N ALA A 27 1.21 -9.76 5.17
CA ALA A 27 0.58 -10.83 5.94
C ALA A 27 1.62 -11.77 6.55
N ARG A 28 2.62 -12.21 5.79
CA ARG A 28 3.71 -13.06 6.26
C ARG A 28 4.52 -12.43 7.39
N GLN A 29 5.00 -11.21 7.18
CA GLN A 29 5.87 -10.54 8.16
C GLN A 29 5.12 -10.11 9.41
N ILE A 30 3.88 -9.62 9.29
CA ILE A 30 3.06 -9.25 10.44
C ILE A 30 2.65 -10.49 11.24
N GLY A 31 2.29 -11.60 10.57
CA GLY A 31 2.06 -12.89 11.23
C GLY A 31 3.30 -13.37 11.98
N ALA A 32 4.47 -13.29 11.36
CA ALA A 32 5.75 -13.62 12.01
C ALA A 32 6.07 -12.70 13.20
N LEU A 33 5.53 -11.48 13.26
CA LEU A 33 5.57 -10.59 14.42
C LEU A 33 4.51 -10.92 15.49
N GLY A 34 3.73 -11.99 15.30
CA GLY A 34 2.80 -12.53 16.29
C GLY A 34 1.45 -11.79 16.38
N LEU A 35 1.10 -10.96 15.40
CA LEU A 35 -0.24 -10.37 15.30
C LEU A 35 -1.17 -11.34 14.59
N LYS A 36 -2.41 -11.43 15.07
CA LYS A 36 -3.51 -12.06 14.34
C LYS A 36 -3.88 -11.22 13.12
N LEU A 37 -4.44 -11.82 12.08
CA LEU A 37 -4.63 -11.15 10.79
C LEU A 37 -6.09 -11.22 10.31
N VAL A 38 -6.59 -10.09 9.82
CA VAL A 38 -7.73 -10.00 8.93
C VAL A 38 -7.19 -9.69 7.53
N LEU A 39 -7.28 -10.65 6.63
CA LEU A 39 -6.82 -10.51 5.25
C LEU A 39 -8.00 -10.25 4.33
N VAL A 40 -7.93 -9.16 3.57
CA VAL A 40 -9.01 -8.67 2.71
C VAL A 40 -8.55 -8.65 1.26
N ASP A 41 -9.29 -9.30 0.38
CA ASP A 41 -9.07 -9.26 -1.07
C ASP A 41 -10.35 -9.66 -1.82
N ILE A 42 -10.39 -9.39 -3.11
CA ILE A 42 -11.45 -9.86 -4.02
C ILE A 42 -11.18 -11.29 -4.51
N LYS A 43 -9.94 -11.77 -4.44
CA LYS A 43 -9.46 -13.07 -4.95
C LYS A 43 -9.57 -14.14 -3.88
N ALA A 44 -10.73 -14.80 -3.81
CA ALA A 44 -11.04 -15.75 -2.74
C ALA A 44 -10.04 -16.92 -2.63
N SER A 45 -9.67 -17.53 -3.76
CA SER A 45 -8.79 -18.72 -3.79
C SER A 45 -7.37 -18.38 -3.32
N GLU A 46 -6.80 -17.34 -3.88
CA GLU A 46 -5.44 -16.89 -3.55
C GLU A 46 -5.37 -16.37 -2.11
N LEU A 47 -6.42 -15.67 -1.65
CA LEU A 47 -6.51 -15.19 -0.27
C LEU A 47 -6.54 -16.36 0.72
N ALA A 48 -7.27 -17.42 0.41
CA ALA A 48 -7.33 -18.63 1.24
C ALA A 48 -5.96 -19.33 1.32
N GLN A 49 -5.23 -19.40 0.19
CA GLN A 49 -3.88 -19.97 0.14
C GLN A 49 -2.90 -19.17 1.02
N VAL A 50 -2.91 -17.84 0.93
CA VAL A 50 -2.07 -16.96 1.77
C VAL A 50 -2.42 -17.13 3.25
N ALA A 51 -3.70 -17.19 3.59
CA ALA A 51 -4.13 -17.39 4.97
C ALA A 51 -3.63 -18.71 5.55
N GLU A 52 -3.72 -19.80 4.78
CA GLU A 52 -3.24 -21.11 5.21
C GLU A 52 -1.72 -21.15 5.37
N GLU A 53 -0.98 -20.55 4.43
CA GLU A 53 0.47 -20.42 4.52
C GLU A 53 0.89 -19.67 5.79
N VAL A 54 0.23 -18.54 6.07
CA VAL A 54 0.55 -17.73 7.25
C VAL A 54 0.19 -18.45 8.56
N ARG A 55 -0.95 -19.13 8.61
CA ARG A 55 -1.32 -19.96 9.79
C ARG A 55 -0.25 -21.02 10.07
N LYS A 56 0.19 -21.73 9.04
CA LYS A 56 1.23 -22.78 9.17
C LYS A 56 2.59 -22.24 9.59
N SER A 57 2.99 -21.11 9.02
CA SER A 57 4.33 -20.57 9.25
C SER A 57 4.48 -19.78 10.55
N SER A 58 3.42 -19.11 11.01
CA SER A 58 3.47 -18.23 12.18
C SER A 58 2.63 -18.70 13.37
N GLY A 59 1.72 -19.63 13.18
CA GLY A 59 0.82 -20.13 14.22
C GLY A 59 -0.24 -19.13 14.70
N VAL A 60 -0.38 -17.98 14.02
CA VAL A 60 -1.37 -16.96 14.41
C VAL A 60 -2.75 -17.25 13.80
N GLU A 61 -3.77 -16.72 14.43
CA GLU A 61 -5.13 -16.73 13.89
C GLU A 61 -5.21 -15.81 12.66
N VAL A 62 -5.81 -16.31 11.57
CA VAL A 62 -6.00 -15.55 10.33
C VAL A 62 -7.45 -15.67 9.89
N LYS A 63 -8.14 -14.55 9.75
CA LYS A 63 -9.47 -14.44 9.17
C LYS A 63 -9.37 -13.88 7.76
N THR A 64 -10.12 -14.41 6.82
CA THR A 64 -10.21 -13.91 5.44
C THR A 64 -11.56 -13.24 5.22
N VAL A 65 -11.54 -12.11 4.52
CA VAL A 65 -12.75 -11.39 4.11
C VAL A 65 -12.67 -11.14 2.61
N VAL A 66 -13.53 -11.81 1.85
CA VAL A 66 -13.63 -11.64 0.41
C VAL A 66 -14.60 -10.52 0.11
N THR A 67 -14.10 -9.39 -0.41
CA THR A 67 -14.92 -8.24 -0.78
C THR A 67 -14.26 -7.38 -1.85
N ASP A 68 -15.07 -6.74 -2.68
CA ASP A 68 -14.61 -5.76 -3.67
C ASP A 68 -14.66 -4.35 -3.08
N LEU A 69 -13.48 -3.75 -2.87
CA LEU A 69 -13.35 -2.42 -2.29
C LEU A 69 -13.88 -1.30 -3.20
N SER A 70 -14.20 -1.58 -4.47
CA SER A 70 -14.88 -0.62 -5.35
C SER A 70 -16.37 -0.49 -5.06
N ARG A 71 -16.98 -1.45 -4.36
CA ARG A 71 -18.40 -1.40 -4.01
C ARG A 71 -18.68 -0.36 -2.93
N LEU A 72 -19.87 0.22 -2.98
CA LEU A 72 -20.29 1.23 -1.98
C LEU A 72 -20.51 0.62 -0.59
N ASP A 73 -20.89 -0.66 -0.55
CA ASP A 73 -21.28 -1.41 0.65
C ASP A 73 -20.14 -2.29 1.24
N PHE A 74 -18.91 -2.19 0.71
CA PHE A 74 -17.81 -3.04 1.19
C PHE A 74 -17.57 -2.92 2.70
N MET A 75 -17.80 -1.75 3.27
CA MET A 75 -17.56 -1.51 4.68
C MET A 75 -18.59 -2.21 5.58
N GLU A 76 -19.80 -2.46 5.11
CA GLU A 76 -20.82 -3.25 5.85
C GLU A 76 -20.31 -4.69 6.04
N THR A 77 -19.76 -5.28 4.99
CA THR A 77 -19.12 -6.60 5.06
C THR A 77 -17.96 -6.59 6.05
N LEU A 78 -17.06 -5.61 5.97
CA LEU A 78 -15.93 -5.54 6.90
C LEU A 78 -16.36 -5.34 8.35
N ARG A 79 -17.32 -4.47 8.64
CA ARG A 79 -17.83 -4.28 10.02
C ARG A 79 -18.38 -5.58 10.59
N ARG A 80 -19.21 -6.29 9.83
CA ARG A 80 -19.75 -7.60 10.25
C ARG A 80 -18.63 -8.59 10.54
N GLU A 81 -17.66 -8.70 9.64
CA GLU A 81 -16.58 -9.67 9.75
C GLU A 81 -15.51 -9.28 10.80
N THR A 82 -15.44 -8.02 11.21
CA THR A 82 -14.52 -7.54 12.23
C THR A 82 -15.20 -7.20 13.55
N GLU A 83 -16.47 -7.56 13.71
CA GLU A 83 -17.19 -7.37 14.97
C GLU A 83 -16.45 -8.07 16.11
N GLY A 84 -16.21 -7.35 17.22
CA GLY A 84 -15.44 -7.84 18.35
C GLY A 84 -13.92 -7.98 18.12
N ILE A 85 -13.41 -7.60 16.95
CA ILE A 85 -11.98 -7.65 16.63
C ILE A 85 -11.36 -6.26 16.87
N GLU A 86 -10.35 -6.21 17.75
CA GLU A 86 -9.55 -5.00 17.94
C GLU A 86 -8.45 -4.93 16.87
N VAL A 87 -8.70 -4.16 15.80
CA VAL A 87 -7.69 -3.88 14.76
C VAL A 87 -6.73 -2.82 15.27
N GLY A 88 -5.52 -3.21 15.63
CA GLY A 88 -4.46 -2.31 16.09
C GLY A 88 -3.51 -1.83 14.99
N LEU A 89 -3.46 -2.52 13.85
CA LEU A 89 -2.70 -2.13 12.67
C LEU A 89 -3.57 -2.21 11.42
N LEU A 90 -3.66 -1.12 10.67
CA LEU A 90 -4.28 -1.09 9.35
C LEU A 90 -3.17 -0.96 8.28
N VAL A 91 -3.13 -1.90 7.33
CA VAL A 91 -2.32 -1.81 6.12
C VAL A 91 -3.24 -1.63 4.91
N SER A 92 -3.42 -0.39 4.49
CA SER A 92 -4.18 -0.03 3.29
C SER A 92 -3.29 -0.20 2.06
N ASN A 93 -3.27 -1.42 1.51
CA ASN A 93 -2.37 -1.81 0.43
C ASN A 93 -3.09 -2.07 -0.90
N ALA A 94 -4.36 -2.47 -0.89
CA ALA A 94 -5.11 -2.75 -2.12
C ALA A 94 -5.03 -1.60 -3.12
N ALA A 95 -4.86 -1.92 -4.39
CA ALA A 95 -4.85 -0.96 -5.47
C ALA A 95 -5.36 -1.58 -6.77
N TYR A 96 -5.96 -0.76 -7.61
CA TYR A 96 -6.30 -1.07 -8.99
C TYR A 96 -5.43 -0.21 -9.92
N PRO A 97 -4.36 -0.77 -10.52
CA PRO A 97 -3.34 -0.03 -11.26
C PRO A 97 -3.37 -0.25 -12.78
N PRO A 98 -4.44 0.05 -13.53
CA PRO A 98 -4.40 -0.11 -14.98
C PRO A 98 -3.32 0.80 -15.58
N VAL A 99 -2.61 0.27 -16.58
CA VAL A 99 -1.54 0.95 -17.30
C VAL A 99 -1.98 1.23 -18.74
N GLY A 100 -1.75 2.42 -19.24
CA GLY A 100 -2.08 2.85 -20.60
C GLY A 100 -2.21 4.36 -20.71
N LEU A 101 -2.26 4.86 -21.94
CA LEU A 101 -2.49 6.28 -22.18
C LEU A 101 -3.88 6.70 -21.69
N PHE A 102 -3.98 7.88 -21.09
CA PHE A 102 -5.18 8.35 -20.40
C PHE A 102 -6.46 8.24 -21.24
N PHE A 103 -6.40 8.65 -22.51
CA PHE A 103 -7.56 8.62 -23.40
C PHE A 103 -7.83 7.24 -24.05
N GLU A 104 -6.90 6.29 -23.92
CA GLU A 104 -7.11 4.90 -24.36
C GLU A 104 -7.76 4.03 -23.28
N GLN A 105 -7.68 4.44 -22.03
CA GLN A 105 -8.34 3.75 -20.91
C GLN A 105 -9.81 4.15 -20.81
N SER A 106 -10.67 3.21 -20.42
CA SER A 106 -12.10 3.47 -20.19
C SER A 106 -12.32 4.44 -19.02
N LEU A 107 -13.41 5.18 -19.04
CA LEU A 107 -13.81 6.00 -17.88
C LEU A 107 -14.15 5.12 -16.69
N GLU A 108 -14.76 3.95 -16.93
CA GLU A 108 -15.10 2.97 -15.89
C GLU A 108 -13.87 2.53 -15.10
N ASP A 109 -12.77 2.16 -15.78
CA ASP A 109 -11.50 1.81 -15.12
C ASP A 109 -10.94 2.94 -14.27
N LYS A 110 -11.04 4.18 -14.74
CA LYS A 110 -10.58 5.36 -13.99
C LYS A 110 -11.43 5.60 -12.74
N LEU A 111 -12.76 5.47 -12.86
CA LEU A 111 -13.65 5.60 -11.70
C LEU A 111 -13.43 4.46 -10.70
N ARG A 112 -13.32 3.22 -11.19
CA ARG A 112 -12.98 2.07 -10.33
C ARG A 112 -11.65 2.28 -9.60
N MET A 113 -10.66 2.85 -10.27
CA MET A 113 -9.38 3.19 -9.64
C MET A 113 -9.55 4.20 -8.49
N ILE A 114 -10.39 5.22 -8.66
CA ILE A 114 -10.69 6.20 -7.60
C ILE A 114 -11.38 5.50 -6.41
N GLU A 115 -12.35 4.62 -6.69
CA GLU A 115 -13.05 3.87 -5.65
C GLU A 115 -12.09 3.00 -4.83
N VAL A 116 -11.25 2.21 -5.48
CA VAL A 116 -10.32 1.29 -4.81
C VAL A 116 -9.14 2.04 -4.18
N ASN A 117 -8.56 3.02 -4.87
CA ASN A 117 -7.30 3.62 -4.46
C ASN A 117 -7.46 4.88 -3.57
N CYS A 118 -8.63 5.53 -3.57
CA CYS A 118 -8.86 6.74 -2.77
C CYS A 118 -10.02 6.57 -1.80
N ARG A 119 -11.23 6.24 -2.31
CA ARG A 119 -12.43 6.15 -1.47
C ARG A 119 -12.31 5.05 -0.43
N ALA A 120 -11.92 3.84 -0.81
CA ALA A 120 -11.78 2.75 0.14
C ALA A 120 -10.71 3.02 1.22
N PRO A 121 -9.47 3.45 0.91
CA PRO A 121 -8.51 3.89 1.92
C PRO A 121 -9.03 4.96 2.87
N LEU A 122 -9.73 5.97 2.35
CA LEU A 122 -10.33 7.03 3.17
C LEU A 122 -11.30 6.44 4.22
N ILE A 123 -12.22 5.58 3.78
CA ILE A 123 -13.20 4.95 4.68
C ILE A 123 -12.51 4.05 5.71
N LEU A 124 -11.56 3.21 5.28
CA LEU A 124 -10.83 2.32 6.16
C LEU A 124 -10.06 3.09 7.24
N VAL A 125 -9.36 4.15 6.85
CA VAL A 125 -8.61 5.00 7.77
C VAL A 125 -9.56 5.71 8.74
N HIS A 126 -10.70 6.23 8.27
CA HIS A 126 -11.70 6.87 9.12
C HIS A 126 -12.26 5.89 10.16
N GLU A 127 -12.71 4.71 9.74
CA GLU A 127 -13.35 3.72 10.62
C GLU A 127 -12.37 3.13 11.64
N PHE A 128 -11.26 2.55 11.18
CA PHE A 128 -10.31 1.90 12.08
C PHE A 128 -9.43 2.92 12.82
N GLY A 129 -9.09 4.03 12.20
CA GLY A 129 -8.35 5.12 12.83
C GLY A 129 -9.10 5.75 13.99
N ALA A 130 -10.42 5.97 13.87
CA ALA A 130 -11.25 6.47 14.94
C ALA A 130 -11.20 5.56 16.19
N THR A 131 -11.29 4.24 16.00
CA THR A 131 -11.19 3.28 17.10
C THR A 131 -9.79 3.23 17.72
N MET A 132 -8.72 3.34 16.91
CA MET A 132 -7.34 3.44 17.38
C MET A 132 -7.13 4.72 18.20
N LEU A 133 -7.66 5.84 17.74
CA LEU A 133 -7.57 7.13 18.42
C LEU A 133 -8.29 7.10 19.78
N ALA A 134 -9.48 6.52 19.84
CA ALA A 134 -10.25 6.38 21.10
C ALA A 134 -9.49 5.61 22.17
N ARG A 135 -8.73 4.56 21.79
CA ARG A 135 -7.90 3.79 22.75
C ARG A 135 -6.45 4.27 22.83
N LYS A 136 -6.09 5.37 22.14
CA LYS A 136 -4.76 5.98 22.13
C LYS A 136 -3.64 5.00 21.77
N ARG A 137 -3.94 4.07 20.86
CA ARG A 137 -3.00 3.03 20.44
C ARG A 137 -3.36 2.48 19.06
N GLY A 138 -2.37 2.44 18.17
CA GLY A 138 -2.54 1.84 16.84
C GLY A 138 -1.53 2.32 15.81
N GLY A 139 -1.65 1.77 14.62
CA GLY A 139 -0.82 2.13 13.47
C GLY A 139 -1.56 2.03 12.15
N ILE A 140 -1.25 2.92 11.24
CA ILE A 140 -1.81 2.99 9.89
C ILE A 140 -0.68 3.06 8.89
N ILE A 141 -0.60 2.10 7.98
CA ILE A 141 0.29 2.12 6.83
C ILE A 141 -0.55 2.32 5.57
N MET A 142 -0.27 3.39 4.83
CA MET A 142 -0.90 3.67 3.54
C MET A 142 0.10 3.47 2.41
N MET A 143 -0.24 2.57 1.47
CA MET A 143 0.62 2.30 0.33
C MET A 143 0.43 3.35 -0.76
N SER A 144 1.40 4.23 -0.87
CA SER A 144 1.56 5.17 -1.98
C SER A 144 2.43 4.56 -3.09
N SER A 145 3.21 5.36 -3.78
CA SER A 145 4.11 4.95 -4.86
C SER A 145 5.17 6.02 -5.11
N GLY A 146 6.30 5.65 -5.66
CA GLY A 146 7.25 6.62 -6.20
C GLY A 146 6.68 7.51 -7.31
N SER A 147 5.58 7.08 -7.96
CA SER A 147 4.84 7.88 -8.94
C SER A 147 4.01 9.01 -8.32
N ALA A 148 3.86 9.04 -7.00
CA ALA A 148 3.03 10.02 -6.29
C ALA A 148 3.61 11.45 -6.28
N THR A 149 4.88 11.59 -6.57
CA THR A 149 5.61 12.86 -6.37
C THR A 149 5.59 13.80 -7.59
N GLN A 150 5.21 13.29 -8.76
CA GLN A 150 5.08 14.05 -10.01
C GLN A 150 4.06 13.40 -10.95
N GLY A 151 3.73 14.08 -12.06
CA GLY A 151 2.96 13.49 -13.14
C GLY A 151 3.74 12.38 -13.85
N VAL A 152 3.07 11.26 -14.18
CA VAL A 152 3.68 10.09 -14.80
C VAL A 152 2.82 9.62 -15.98
N ALA A 153 3.38 9.63 -17.20
CA ALA A 153 2.71 9.11 -18.38
C ALA A 153 2.39 7.61 -18.21
N TYR A 154 1.37 7.11 -18.91
CA TYR A 154 0.81 5.74 -18.86
C TYR A 154 0.13 5.36 -17.55
N VAL A 155 0.37 6.07 -16.47
CA VAL A 155 -0.26 5.83 -15.15
C VAL A 155 -0.79 7.13 -14.53
N ALA A 156 -1.29 8.05 -15.35
CA ALA A 156 -1.68 9.39 -14.91
C ALA A 156 -2.69 9.38 -13.75
N SER A 157 -3.81 8.66 -13.89
CA SER A 157 -4.81 8.54 -12.83
C SER A 157 -4.29 7.79 -11.62
N TYR A 158 -3.51 6.72 -11.83
CA TYR A 158 -2.89 5.97 -10.74
C TYR A 158 -1.93 6.85 -9.93
N ALA A 159 -1.05 7.61 -10.58
CA ALA A 159 -0.13 8.52 -9.90
C ALA A 159 -0.89 9.56 -9.06
N ALA A 160 -2.00 10.09 -9.59
CA ALA A 160 -2.86 11.01 -8.85
C ALA A 160 -3.49 10.37 -7.61
N THR A 161 -3.99 9.11 -7.72
CA THR A 161 -4.54 8.40 -6.55
C THR A 161 -3.47 8.08 -5.50
N LYS A 162 -2.24 7.82 -5.93
CA LYS A 162 -1.12 7.57 -5.00
C LYS A 162 -0.61 8.85 -4.35
N ALA A 163 -0.68 9.99 -5.03
CA ALA A 163 -0.44 11.30 -4.44
C ALA A 163 -1.50 11.64 -3.36
N TYR A 164 -2.77 11.32 -3.60
CA TYR A 164 -3.82 11.43 -2.59
C TYR A 164 -3.46 10.67 -1.31
N ASN A 165 -3.08 9.39 -1.41
CA ASN A 165 -2.70 8.57 -0.25
C ASN A 165 -1.46 9.10 0.46
N LEU A 166 -0.47 9.61 -0.29
CA LEU A 166 0.73 10.20 0.28
C LEU A 166 0.40 11.40 1.15
N ILE A 167 -0.30 12.37 0.57
CA ILE A 167 -0.62 13.63 1.27
C ILE A 167 -1.56 13.40 2.44
N LEU A 168 -2.56 12.52 2.29
CA LEU A 168 -3.46 12.16 3.38
C LEU A 168 -2.68 11.54 4.57
N ALA A 169 -1.80 10.57 4.30
CA ALA A 169 -1.02 9.92 5.35
C ALA A 169 -0.05 10.89 6.05
N GLU A 170 0.63 11.75 5.31
CA GLU A 170 1.54 12.76 5.88
C GLU A 170 0.78 13.79 6.73
N SER A 171 -0.41 14.21 6.30
CA SER A 171 -1.27 15.10 7.08
C SER A 171 -1.72 14.44 8.38
N LEU A 172 -2.20 13.21 8.31
CA LEU A 172 -2.63 12.46 9.49
C LEU A 172 -1.47 12.16 10.45
N TRP A 173 -0.26 11.93 9.94
CA TRP A 173 0.92 11.76 10.78
C TRP A 173 1.17 13.01 11.65
N ASP A 174 0.99 14.21 11.12
CA ASP A 174 1.14 15.46 11.88
C ASP A 174 -0.04 15.72 12.82
N GLU A 175 -1.28 15.55 12.35
CA GLU A 175 -2.49 15.74 13.15
C GLU A 175 -2.56 14.79 14.35
N LEU A 176 -2.07 13.55 14.21
CA LEU A 176 -2.15 12.52 15.24
C LEU A 176 -0.91 12.47 16.16
N ARG A 177 0.01 13.42 16.06
CA ARG A 177 1.17 13.46 16.96
C ARG A 177 0.75 13.49 18.43
N GLY A 178 1.33 12.60 19.23
CA GLY A 178 1.02 12.48 20.65
C GLY A 178 -0.28 11.75 20.96
N SER A 179 -1.06 11.33 19.96
CA SER A 179 -2.32 10.59 20.16
C SER A 179 -2.14 9.11 20.51
N GLY A 180 -0.93 8.57 20.30
CA GLY A 180 -0.65 7.14 20.41
C GLY A 180 -0.92 6.34 19.10
N VAL A 181 -1.34 7.00 18.02
CA VAL A 181 -1.57 6.39 16.72
C VAL A 181 -0.49 6.84 15.75
N ASP A 182 0.25 5.89 15.20
CA ASP A 182 1.29 6.15 14.19
C ASP A 182 0.72 6.04 12.77
N VAL A 183 1.17 6.90 11.87
CA VAL A 183 0.80 6.86 10.45
C VAL A 183 2.06 6.85 9.60
N LEU A 184 2.07 6.08 8.51
CA LEU A 184 3.17 6.01 7.56
C LEU A 184 2.66 5.92 6.13
N ALA A 185 3.10 6.80 5.25
CA ALA A 185 3.03 6.59 3.80
C ALA A 185 4.24 5.80 3.31
N VAL A 186 4.01 4.73 2.56
CA VAL A 186 5.11 3.98 1.92
C VAL A 186 5.10 4.25 0.42
N MET A 187 6.22 4.70 -0.12
CA MET A 187 6.40 5.04 -1.53
C MET A 187 7.37 4.09 -2.22
N PRO A 188 7.00 2.83 -2.49
CA PRO A 188 7.88 1.92 -3.23
C PRO A 188 8.05 2.41 -4.66
N GLY A 189 9.24 2.21 -5.20
CA GLY A 189 9.47 2.22 -6.64
C GLY A 189 8.83 0.99 -7.31
N ALA A 190 9.09 0.78 -8.59
CA ALA A 190 8.66 -0.44 -9.26
C ALA A 190 9.14 -1.67 -8.47
N THR A 191 8.20 -2.52 -8.08
CA THR A 191 8.44 -3.68 -7.22
C THR A 191 7.99 -4.94 -7.95
N ARG A 192 8.83 -5.97 -7.92
CA ARG A 192 8.53 -7.27 -8.53
C ARG A 192 7.36 -7.93 -7.82
N THR A 193 6.18 -7.74 -8.35
CA THR A 193 4.93 -8.31 -7.86
C THR A 193 4.16 -8.93 -9.02
N THR A 194 3.28 -9.88 -8.73
CA THR A 194 2.41 -10.47 -9.76
C THR A 194 1.64 -9.41 -10.55
N GLY A 195 1.11 -8.38 -9.87
CA GLY A 195 0.40 -7.28 -10.54
C GLY A 195 1.30 -6.46 -11.49
N PHE A 196 2.55 -6.21 -11.09
CA PHE A 196 3.52 -5.53 -11.95
C PHE A 196 3.90 -6.39 -13.16
N GLU A 197 4.16 -7.68 -12.98
CA GLU A 197 4.51 -8.61 -14.07
C GLU A 197 3.35 -8.78 -15.06
N LEU A 198 2.10 -8.81 -14.57
CA LEU A 198 0.91 -8.85 -15.42
C LEU A 198 0.71 -7.58 -16.28
N SER A 199 1.28 -6.44 -15.89
CA SER A 199 1.29 -5.23 -16.72
C SER A 199 2.21 -5.33 -17.92
N LYS A 200 3.03 -6.39 -18.03
CA LYS A 200 3.93 -6.72 -19.14
C LYS A 200 4.87 -5.57 -19.54
N PRO A 201 5.65 -5.01 -18.60
CA PRO A 201 6.61 -3.97 -18.95
C PRO A 201 7.79 -4.56 -19.74
N HIS A 202 8.29 -3.80 -20.72
CA HIS A 202 9.53 -4.14 -21.44
C HIS A 202 10.75 -3.78 -20.62
N LEU A 203 11.07 -4.61 -19.60
CA LEU A 203 12.13 -4.35 -18.63
C LEU A 203 13.53 -4.29 -19.24
N GLU A 204 13.75 -5.00 -20.34
CA GLU A 204 15.00 -4.98 -21.11
C GLU A 204 15.34 -3.60 -21.68
N ARG A 205 14.35 -2.71 -21.80
CA ARG A 205 14.51 -1.33 -22.27
C ARG A 205 14.74 -0.32 -21.14
N SER A 206 14.69 -0.75 -19.87
CA SER A 206 14.79 0.17 -18.74
C SER A 206 16.22 0.60 -18.48
N THR A 207 16.41 1.91 -18.34
CA THR A 207 17.67 2.54 -17.92
C THR A 207 17.65 3.04 -16.48
N LEU A 208 16.49 3.02 -15.83
CA LEU A 208 16.29 3.51 -14.46
C LEU A 208 16.41 2.38 -13.42
N ALA A 209 16.34 2.76 -12.16
CA ALA A 209 16.64 1.95 -10.98
C ALA A 209 16.13 0.49 -11.02
N PRO A 210 16.85 -0.44 -10.41
CA PRO A 210 16.44 -1.84 -10.36
C PRO A 210 15.09 -2.00 -9.66
N LEU A 211 14.36 -3.05 -10.03
CA LEU A 211 13.11 -3.42 -9.36
C LEU A 211 13.40 -3.70 -7.88
N ASN A 212 12.49 -3.24 -7.03
CA ASN A 212 12.48 -3.64 -5.62
C ASN A 212 11.93 -5.07 -5.49
N GLU A 213 12.30 -5.74 -4.41
CA GLU A 213 11.69 -6.99 -3.99
C GLU A 213 10.67 -6.72 -2.88
N PRO A 214 9.54 -7.45 -2.82
CA PRO A 214 8.50 -7.24 -1.80
C PRO A 214 9.03 -7.39 -0.37
N LYS A 215 9.82 -8.43 -0.11
CA LYS A 215 10.29 -8.77 1.24
C LYS A 215 11.07 -7.64 1.93
N PRO A 216 12.17 -7.09 1.37
CA PRO A 216 12.87 -5.97 1.99
C PRO A 216 12.01 -4.69 2.01
N THR A 217 11.16 -4.47 1.02
CA THR A 217 10.26 -3.31 0.96
C THR A 217 9.31 -3.28 2.16
N VAL A 218 8.66 -4.40 2.45
CA VAL A 218 7.75 -4.54 3.58
C VAL A 218 8.50 -4.47 4.92
N ALA A 219 9.66 -5.11 5.01
CA ALA A 219 10.49 -5.05 6.23
C ALA A 219 10.89 -3.60 6.58
N GLU A 220 11.27 -2.79 5.59
CA GLU A 220 11.55 -1.37 5.80
C GLU A 220 10.28 -0.61 6.23
N ALA A 221 9.13 -0.85 5.61
CA ALA A 221 7.87 -0.20 5.96
C ALA A 221 7.49 -0.45 7.43
N LEU A 222 7.49 -1.71 7.86
CA LEU A 222 7.19 -2.08 9.25
C LEU A 222 8.18 -1.46 10.25
N LYS A 223 9.46 -1.38 9.88
CA LYS A 223 10.49 -0.74 10.71
C LYS A 223 10.31 0.76 10.84
N MET A 224 9.80 1.42 9.80
CA MET A 224 9.71 2.89 9.74
C MET A 224 8.39 3.44 10.29
N LEU A 225 7.38 2.61 10.53
CA LEU A 225 6.14 3.01 11.20
C LEU A 225 6.45 3.62 12.58
N GLY A 226 5.90 4.79 12.84
CA GLY A 226 6.14 5.57 14.05
C GLY A 226 7.47 6.32 14.10
N ARG A 227 8.23 6.39 12.97
CA ARG A 227 9.52 7.08 12.90
C ARG A 227 9.55 8.24 11.91
N THR A 228 8.73 8.19 10.87
CA THR A 228 8.71 9.18 9.78
C THR A 228 7.32 9.24 9.15
N PRO A 229 6.89 10.38 8.61
CA PRO A 229 5.60 10.50 7.93
C PRO A 229 5.52 9.68 6.65
N SER A 230 6.63 9.58 5.92
CA SER A 230 6.71 8.86 4.65
C SER A 230 8.06 8.18 4.47
N TRP A 231 8.09 7.11 3.66
CA TRP A 231 9.30 6.34 3.42
C TRP A 231 9.40 5.79 2.02
N ILE A 232 10.56 5.95 1.39
CA ILE A 232 10.91 5.33 0.11
C ILE A 232 11.78 4.11 0.40
N PRO A 233 11.24 2.88 0.22
CA PRO A 233 12.02 1.66 0.42
C PRO A 233 13.15 1.51 -0.58
N GLY A 234 14.23 0.88 -0.14
CA GLY A 234 15.42 0.67 -0.95
C GLY A 234 16.37 1.88 -0.92
N ARG A 235 17.57 1.67 -0.35
CA ARG A 235 18.56 2.75 -0.17
C ARG A 235 18.88 3.48 -1.47
N ARG A 236 19.08 2.73 -2.57
CA ARG A 236 19.41 3.32 -3.88
C ARG A 236 18.24 4.16 -4.41
N ASN A 237 17.02 3.60 -4.40
CA ASN A 237 15.82 4.31 -4.87
C ASN A 237 15.56 5.58 -4.06
N ARG A 238 15.71 5.50 -2.74
CA ARG A 238 15.55 6.68 -1.87
C ARG A 238 16.54 7.79 -2.22
N TRP A 239 17.84 7.48 -2.35
CA TRP A 239 18.84 8.47 -2.72
C TRP A 239 18.60 9.06 -4.11
N THR A 240 18.36 8.22 -5.12
CA THR A 240 18.15 8.70 -6.50
C THR A 240 16.90 9.55 -6.61
N LEU A 241 15.78 9.14 -6.05
CA LEU A 241 14.53 9.90 -6.12
C LEU A 241 14.62 11.21 -5.33
N THR A 242 15.13 11.17 -4.10
CA THR A 242 15.28 12.38 -3.28
C THR A 242 16.23 13.40 -3.92
N LEU A 243 17.37 12.92 -4.45
CA LEU A 243 18.33 13.80 -5.12
C LEU A 243 17.74 14.40 -6.40
N ALA A 244 17.11 13.58 -7.22
CA ALA A 244 16.48 14.03 -8.45
C ALA A 244 15.38 15.08 -8.18
N GLN A 245 14.54 14.87 -7.17
CA GLN A 245 13.49 15.83 -6.77
C GLN A 245 14.05 17.16 -6.26
N ARG A 246 15.24 17.15 -5.64
CA ARG A 246 15.88 18.39 -5.14
C ARG A 246 16.63 19.16 -6.22
N LEU A 247 17.20 18.45 -7.19
CA LEU A 247 18.09 19.07 -8.20
C LEU A 247 17.40 19.35 -9.52
N LEU A 248 16.38 18.58 -9.89
CA LEU A 248 15.71 18.72 -11.18
C LEU A 248 14.43 19.56 -11.04
N PRO A 249 14.23 20.56 -11.89
CA PRO A 249 12.95 21.24 -12.01
C PRO A 249 11.83 20.24 -12.34
N ARG A 250 10.62 20.49 -11.80
CA ARG A 250 9.46 19.59 -11.94
C ARG A 250 9.20 19.12 -13.38
N LYS A 251 9.34 20.04 -14.36
CA LYS A 251 9.18 19.73 -15.80
C LYS A 251 10.18 18.67 -16.27
N GLN A 252 11.42 18.74 -15.80
CA GLN A 252 12.47 17.76 -16.18
C GLN A 252 12.21 16.41 -15.52
N MET A 253 11.77 16.38 -14.25
CA MET A 253 11.36 15.15 -13.57
C MET A 253 10.23 14.44 -14.32
N ILE A 254 9.18 15.17 -14.70
CA ILE A 254 8.05 14.60 -15.48
C ILE A 254 8.54 14.01 -16.79
N LYS A 255 9.43 14.70 -17.53
CA LYS A 255 9.99 14.21 -18.78
C LYS A 255 10.86 12.97 -18.59
N LEU A 256 11.71 12.94 -17.57
CA LEU A 256 12.60 11.82 -17.25
C LEU A 256 11.79 10.55 -16.93
N VAL A 257 10.84 10.66 -16.01
CA VAL A 257 10.00 9.53 -15.59
C VAL A 257 9.08 9.11 -16.75
N GLY A 258 8.51 10.06 -17.50
CA GLY A 258 7.69 9.79 -18.67
C GLY A 258 8.46 9.10 -19.80
N SER A 259 9.74 9.43 -19.98
CA SER A 259 10.61 8.74 -20.95
C SER A 259 10.81 7.26 -20.57
N ASN A 260 11.05 6.98 -19.29
CA ASN A 260 11.18 5.60 -18.80
C ASN A 260 9.86 4.80 -18.97
N MET A 261 8.72 5.42 -18.69
CA MET A 261 7.42 4.78 -18.88
C MET A 261 7.12 4.50 -20.36
N ARG A 262 7.56 5.37 -21.27
CA ARG A 262 7.49 5.11 -22.71
C ARG A 262 8.38 3.94 -23.14
N GLN A 263 9.55 3.77 -22.52
CA GLN A 263 10.40 2.60 -22.75
C GLN A 263 9.72 1.30 -22.28
N TRP A 264 9.04 1.35 -21.13
CA TRP A 264 8.37 0.16 -20.59
C TRP A 264 7.08 -0.22 -21.32
N TYR A 265 6.27 0.77 -21.70
CA TYR A 265 4.89 0.57 -22.16
C TYR A 265 4.59 1.20 -23.53
N GLY A 266 5.54 1.93 -24.12
CA GLY A 266 5.40 2.48 -25.47
C GLY A 266 5.43 1.38 -26.55
N LYS A 267 4.61 1.59 -27.58
CA LYS A 267 4.55 0.72 -28.78
C LYS A 267 5.84 0.78 -29.57
#